data_ae678c635dda49f06ca0ee0a753d5375
#
_entry.id   ae678c635dda49f06ca0ee0a753d5375
#
_cell.length_a   1.000
_cell.length_b   1.000
_cell.length_c   1.000
_cell.angle_alpha   90.00
_cell.angle_beta   90.00
_cell.angle_gamma   90.00
#
_symmetry.space_group_name_H-M   'P 1'
#
loop_
_entity.id
_entity.type
_entity.pdbx_description
1 polymer ?
#
loop_
_entity_poly.entity_id
_entity_poly.type
_entity_poly.pdbx_seq_one_letter_code
_entity_poly.pdbx_strand_id
1 'polypeptide(L)'
;GWEVHEQECGEQAAALLQRSVIREQCWKQPLVLHSDNGAPMKSVTLLTKMYDLGITPSRGRPRVSNDNPYSESLFRTLKYCPQWPSDGFASLEAAREWVRDFMAWYNEEHRHSRIRFVTPNERHRGDDKALLAKRDAVYQAARAQHPARWSGKTRDWTPIGAVMLNPERPEKPEPEQKEAA
;
A
#
# COMPACT_ATOMS: atom_id res chain seq x y z
N GLY A 1 1.21 9.07 6.28
CA GLY A 1 0.89 9.55 7.64
C GLY A 1 0.20 8.45 8.43
N TRP A 2 0.36 8.51 9.73
CA TRP A 2 -0.32 7.60 10.67
C TRP A 2 -0.54 8.31 12.00
N GLU A 3 -1.55 7.90 12.73
CA GLU A 3 -1.86 8.35 14.09
C GLU A 3 -2.50 7.21 14.87
N VAL A 4 -2.44 7.30 16.20
CA VAL A 4 -3.08 6.38 17.13
C VAL A 4 -3.91 7.17 18.11
N HIS A 5 -5.19 6.83 18.19
CA HIS A 5 -6.20 7.47 19.04
C HIS A 5 -7.03 6.41 19.75
N GLU A 6 -7.68 6.78 20.83
CA GLU A 6 -8.58 5.89 21.58
C GLU A 6 -9.90 5.65 20.84
N GLN A 7 -10.32 6.61 20.01
CA GLN A 7 -11.56 6.55 19.26
C GLN A 7 -11.38 7.01 17.83
N GLU A 8 -12.17 6.47 16.93
CA GLU A 8 -12.24 6.92 15.54
C GLU A 8 -13.13 8.15 15.42
N CYS A 9 -12.65 9.21 14.78
CA CYS A 9 -13.48 10.36 14.43
C CYS A 9 -13.06 11.01 13.11
N GLY A 10 -13.98 11.75 12.51
CA GLY A 10 -13.76 12.43 11.23
C GLY A 10 -12.75 13.57 11.32
N GLU A 11 -12.66 14.23 12.46
CA GLU A 11 -11.75 15.34 12.74
C GLU A 11 -10.29 14.86 12.71
N GLN A 12 -10.00 13.72 13.32
CA GLN A 12 -8.67 13.11 13.31
C GLN A 12 -8.28 12.68 11.89
N ALA A 13 -9.21 12.07 11.17
CA ALA A 13 -8.98 11.68 9.78
C ALA A 13 -8.71 12.90 8.89
N ALA A 14 -9.46 13.99 9.05
CA ALA A 14 -9.28 15.24 8.32
C ALA A 14 -7.93 15.91 8.64
N ALA A 15 -7.55 15.94 9.92
CA ALA A 15 -6.27 16.50 10.36
C ALA A 15 -5.08 15.69 9.83
N LEU A 16 -5.15 14.36 9.89
CA LEU A 16 -4.13 13.46 9.33
C LEU A 16 -3.97 13.65 7.82
N LEU A 17 -5.09 13.72 7.09
CA LEU A 17 -5.09 13.96 5.65
C LEU A 17 -4.39 15.28 5.32
N GLN A 18 -4.79 16.38 5.97
CA GLN A 18 -4.19 17.69 5.75
C GLN A 18 -2.67 17.69 6.00
N ARG A 19 -2.23 17.14 7.13
CA ARG A 19 -0.79 17.03 7.44
C ARG A 19 -0.03 16.19 6.41
N SER A 20 -0.65 15.11 5.94
CA SER A 20 -0.04 14.25 4.92
C SER A 20 0.12 14.97 3.59
N VAL A 21 -0.91 15.68 3.14
CA VAL A 21 -0.87 16.48 1.90
C VAL A 21 0.21 17.56 1.96
N ILE A 22 0.33 18.26 3.10
CA ILE A 22 1.35 19.30 3.30
C ILE A 22 2.74 18.68 3.31
N ARG A 23 2.97 17.60 4.05
CA ARG A 23 4.26 16.93 4.15
C ARG A 23 4.75 16.42 2.79
N GLU A 24 3.87 15.82 2.02
CA GLU A 24 4.20 15.26 0.69
C GLU A 24 4.15 16.31 -0.43
N GLN A 25 3.79 17.56 -0.11
CA GLN A 25 3.70 18.69 -1.05
C GLN A 25 2.82 18.41 -2.28
N CYS A 26 1.77 17.61 -2.11
CA CYS A 26 0.95 17.12 -3.23
C CYS A 26 -0.38 17.88 -3.44
N TRP A 27 -0.56 19.06 -2.83
CA TRP A 27 -1.77 19.89 -2.98
C TRP A 27 -1.97 20.49 -4.39
N LYS A 28 -0.95 20.42 -5.25
CA LYS A 28 -1.02 20.92 -6.64
C LYS A 28 -1.35 19.84 -7.66
N GLN A 29 -1.58 18.62 -7.21
CA GLN A 29 -1.84 17.48 -8.09
C GLN A 29 -3.25 16.93 -7.82
N PRO A 30 -3.93 16.40 -8.85
CA PRO A 30 -5.19 15.71 -8.62
C PRO A 30 -4.95 14.47 -7.75
N LEU A 31 -5.60 14.43 -6.60
CA LEU A 31 -5.50 13.32 -5.66
C LEU A 31 -6.85 12.61 -5.54
N VAL A 32 -6.79 11.31 -5.36
CA VAL A 32 -7.94 10.49 -4.98
C VAL A 32 -7.63 9.82 -3.65
N LEU A 33 -8.48 10.03 -2.64
CA LEU A 33 -8.43 9.28 -1.40
C LEU A 33 -9.37 8.08 -1.51
N HIS A 34 -8.79 6.89 -1.68
CA HIS A 34 -9.54 5.64 -1.66
C HIS A 34 -9.59 5.08 -0.24
N SER A 35 -10.78 4.70 0.22
CA SER A 35 -11.00 4.16 1.56
C SER A 35 -12.06 3.06 1.57
N ASP A 36 -12.17 2.39 2.69
CA ASP A 36 -13.33 1.58 3.02
C ASP A 36 -14.57 2.43 3.30
N ASN A 37 -15.63 1.79 3.76
CA ASN A 37 -16.90 2.43 4.11
C ASN A 37 -17.03 2.77 5.61
N GLY A 38 -15.93 2.87 6.34
CA GLY A 38 -15.90 3.23 7.75
C GLY A 38 -16.58 4.58 8.06
N ALA A 39 -17.10 4.72 9.27
CA ALA A 39 -17.82 5.94 9.67
C ALA A 39 -16.95 7.21 9.57
N PRO A 40 -15.68 7.24 10.01
CA PRO A 40 -14.82 8.41 9.84
C PRO A 40 -14.63 8.82 8.40
N MET A 41 -14.55 7.83 7.47
CA MET A 41 -14.37 8.09 6.04
C MET A 41 -15.60 8.67 5.35
N LYS A 42 -16.77 8.57 6.00
CA LYS A 42 -18.05 9.16 5.53
C LYS A 42 -18.41 10.44 6.25
N SER A 43 -17.62 10.88 7.22
CA SER A 43 -17.93 12.07 8.01
C SER A 43 -17.96 13.33 7.16
N VAL A 44 -18.86 14.23 7.47
CA VAL A 44 -18.96 15.53 6.81
C VAL A 44 -17.66 16.31 6.96
N THR A 45 -17.04 16.26 8.14
CA THR A 45 -15.76 16.93 8.42
C THR A 45 -14.65 16.50 7.45
N LEU A 46 -14.48 15.19 7.25
CA LEU A 46 -13.47 14.70 6.31
C LEU A 46 -13.83 15.06 4.87
N LEU A 47 -15.09 14.92 4.47
CA LEU A 47 -15.53 15.25 3.10
C LEU A 47 -15.33 16.72 2.78
N THR A 48 -15.67 17.63 3.71
CA THR A 48 -15.40 19.06 3.57
C THR A 48 -13.91 19.33 3.43
N LYS A 49 -13.07 18.71 4.27
CA LYS A 49 -11.61 18.85 4.17
C LYS A 49 -11.06 18.34 2.83
N MET A 50 -11.58 17.24 2.31
CA MET A 50 -11.21 16.74 0.99
C MET A 50 -11.57 17.74 -0.12
N TYR A 51 -12.78 18.31 -0.04
CA TYR A 51 -13.22 19.36 -0.98
C TYR A 51 -12.28 20.57 -0.95
N ASP A 52 -11.96 21.09 0.24
CA ASP A 52 -11.05 22.22 0.43
C ASP A 52 -9.64 21.95 -0.13
N LEU A 53 -9.19 20.71 -0.07
CA LEU A 53 -7.88 20.28 -0.59
C LEU A 53 -7.89 19.83 -2.05
N GLY A 54 -9.05 19.86 -2.73
CA GLY A 54 -9.20 19.40 -4.11
C GLY A 54 -9.02 17.88 -4.28
N ILE A 55 -9.36 17.11 -3.23
CA ILE A 55 -9.20 15.65 -3.23
C ILE A 55 -10.52 14.97 -3.55
N THR A 56 -10.49 14.06 -4.53
CA THR A 56 -11.67 13.27 -4.90
C THR A 56 -11.83 12.07 -3.97
N PRO A 57 -12.99 11.88 -3.32
CA PRO A 57 -13.27 10.70 -2.53
C PRO A 57 -13.55 9.50 -3.45
N SER A 58 -12.98 8.34 -3.10
CA SER A 58 -13.28 7.05 -3.69
C SER A 58 -13.49 6.01 -2.59
N ARG A 59 -14.41 5.10 -2.77
CA ARG A 59 -14.75 4.12 -1.76
C ARG A 59 -14.88 2.73 -2.34
N GLY A 60 -14.58 1.73 -1.51
CA GLY A 60 -14.85 0.35 -1.86
C GLY A 60 -16.34 0.10 -2.15
N ARG A 61 -16.62 -0.77 -3.10
CA ARG A 61 -17.98 -1.20 -3.43
C ARG A 61 -18.58 -1.97 -2.25
N PRO A 62 -19.88 -1.80 -1.98
CA PRO A 62 -20.53 -2.56 -0.91
C PRO A 62 -20.36 -4.08 -1.10
N ARG A 63 -19.94 -4.78 -0.05
CA ARG A 63 -19.76 -6.24 -0.02
C ARG A 63 -18.69 -6.80 -0.95
N VAL A 64 -17.75 -5.97 -1.43
CA VAL A 64 -16.60 -6.40 -2.22
C VAL A 64 -15.36 -6.33 -1.35
N SER A 65 -14.93 -7.46 -0.82
CA SER A 65 -13.85 -7.55 0.17
C SER A 65 -12.47 -7.19 -0.37
N ASN A 66 -12.24 -7.25 -1.66
CA ASN A 66 -10.93 -6.99 -2.27
C ASN A 66 -10.79 -5.59 -2.88
N ASP A 67 -11.67 -4.67 -2.54
CA ASP A 67 -11.60 -3.30 -3.04
C ASP A 67 -10.56 -2.45 -2.30
N ASN A 68 -10.11 -2.86 -1.10
CA ASN A 68 -9.10 -2.17 -0.32
C ASN A 68 -7.93 -3.08 0.13
N PRO A 69 -7.32 -3.88 -0.77
CA PRO A 69 -6.37 -4.91 -0.40
C PRO A 69 -5.05 -4.37 0.17
N TYR A 70 -4.69 -3.12 -0.15
CA TYR A 70 -3.41 -2.53 0.29
C TYR A 70 -3.43 -2.18 1.77
N SER A 71 -4.45 -1.49 2.24
CA SER A 71 -4.61 -1.18 3.67
C SER A 71 -4.86 -2.44 4.49
N GLU A 72 -5.67 -3.38 4.01
CA GLU A 72 -5.88 -4.68 4.65
C GLU A 72 -4.56 -5.45 4.80
N SER A 73 -3.71 -5.46 3.76
CA SER A 73 -2.39 -6.09 3.81
C SER A 73 -1.46 -5.43 4.84
N LEU A 74 -1.48 -4.10 4.94
CA LEU A 74 -0.71 -3.36 5.95
C LEU A 74 -1.18 -3.73 7.36
N PHE A 75 -2.49 -3.67 7.63
CA PHE A 75 -3.05 -4.03 8.92
C PHE A 75 -2.82 -5.50 9.28
N ARG A 76 -2.84 -6.39 8.30
CA ARG A 76 -2.46 -7.78 8.51
C ARG A 76 -0.99 -7.89 8.94
N THR A 77 -0.06 -7.23 8.24
CA THR A 77 1.36 -7.22 8.60
C THR A 77 1.56 -6.70 10.01
N LEU A 78 0.85 -5.64 10.40
CA LEU A 78 0.89 -5.04 11.73
C LEU A 78 0.41 -6.04 12.80
N LYS A 79 -0.77 -6.65 12.61
CA LYS A 79 -1.38 -7.58 13.58
C LYS A 79 -0.62 -8.89 13.76
N TYR A 80 0.06 -9.35 12.72
CA TYR A 80 0.84 -10.60 12.74
C TYR A 80 2.34 -10.36 12.89
N CYS A 81 2.77 -9.13 13.18
CA CYS A 81 4.13 -8.83 13.57
C CYS A 81 4.46 -9.57 14.87
N PRO A 82 5.61 -10.27 14.98
CA PRO A 82 5.97 -11.02 16.18
C PRO A 82 5.99 -10.18 17.46
N GLN A 83 6.21 -8.88 17.33
CA GLN A 83 6.23 -7.92 18.44
C GLN A 83 4.84 -7.35 18.78
N TRP A 84 3.76 -7.80 18.10
CA TRP A 84 2.41 -7.36 18.44
C TRP A 84 2.03 -7.84 19.85
N PRO A 85 1.62 -6.94 20.77
CA PRO A 85 1.25 -7.34 22.12
C PRO A 85 -0.10 -8.08 22.12
N SER A 86 -0.08 -9.36 22.51
CA SER A 86 -1.29 -10.20 22.53
C SER A 86 -2.36 -9.69 23.49
N ASP A 87 -1.92 -9.05 24.59
CA ASP A 87 -2.80 -8.56 25.65
C ASP A 87 -3.21 -7.10 25.48
N GLY A 88 -2.85 -6.50 24.32
CA GLY A 88 -3.08 -5.09 24.03
C GLY A 88 -1.99 -4.18 24.59
N PHE A 89 -2.23 -2.88 24.52
CA PHE A 89 -1.27 -1.86 24.98
C PHE A 89 -1.66 -1.34 26.35
N ALA A 90 -0.65 -1.11 27.21
CA ALA A 90 -0.86 -0.59 28.55
C ALA A 90 -1.38 0.86 28.58
N SER A 91 -1.06 1.65 27.58
CA SER A 91 -1.51 3.04 27.42
C SER A 91 -1.53 3.46 25.93
N LEU A 92 -2.16 4.58 25.66
CA LEU A 92 -2.15 5.21 24.32
C LEU A 92 -0.72 5.59 23.91
N GLU A 93 0.11 6.05 24.85
CA GLU A 93 1.51 6.38 24.62
C GLU A 93 2.31 5.14 24.21
N ALA A 94 2.14 4.03 24.93
CA ALA A 94 2.76 2.76 24.58
C ALA A 94 2.36 2.27 23.19
N ALA A 95 1.09 2.44 22.81
CA ALA A 95 0.61 2.12 21.48
C ALA A 95 1.25 3.01 20.41
N ARG A 96 1.39 4.32 20.68
CA ARG A 96 2.05 5.28 19.77
C ARG A 96 3.53 4.97 19.58
N GLU A 97 4.24 4.63 20.62
CA GLU A 97 5.65 4.24 20.55
C GLU A 97 5.82 2.97 19.72
N TRP A 98 5.02 1.96 19.99
CA TRP A 98 5.07 0.72 19.24
C TRP A 98 4.77 0.93 17.74
N VAL A 99 3.72 1.71 17.41
CA VAL A 99 3.37 2.01 16.02
C VAL A 99 4.46 2.84 15.34
N ARG A 100 5.09 3.79 16.05
CA ARG A 100 6.23 4.54 15.53
C ARG A 100 7.36 3.60 15.10
N ASP A 101 7.73 2.67 15.96
CA ASP A 101 8.83 1.73 15.71
C ASP A 101 8.47 0.73 14.60
N PHE A 102 7.23 0.23 14.61
CA PHE A 102 6.70 -0.58 13.51
C PHE A 102 6.74 0.16 12.18
N MET A 103 6.31 1.40 12.13
CA MET A 103 6.29 2.19 10.88
C MET A 103 7.70 2.54 10.39
N ALA A 104 8.65 2.75 11.30
CA ALA A 104 10.05 2.91 10.94
C ALA A 104 10.60 1.63 10.28
N TRP A 105 10.44 0.49 10.94
CA TRP A 105 10.82 -0.81 10.39
C TRP A 105 10.11 -1.10 9.06
N TYR A 106 8.78 -0.90 8.98
CA TYR A 106 7.99 -1.18 7.78
C TYR A 106 8.44 -0.37 6.58
N ASN A 107 8.74 0.91 6.78
CA ASN A 107 9.10 1.80 5.69
C ASN A 107 10.58 1.73 5.29
N GLU A 108 11.49 1.45 6.23
CA GLU A 108 12.93 1.51 5.98
C GLU A 108 13.59 0.13 5.82
N GLU A 109 13.04 -0.92 6.42
CA GLU A 109 13.69 -2.23 6.46
C GLU A 109 12.88 -3.34 5.79
N HIS A 110 11.56 -3.35 5.97
CA HIS A 110 10.70 -4.40 5.45
C HIS A 110 10.62 -4.38 3.92
N ARG A 111 11.02 -5.50 3.31
CA ARG A 111 11.12 -5.66 1.86
C ARG A 111 9.89 -6.36 1.30
N HIS A 112 9.13 -5.65 0.48
CA HIS A 112 7.88 -6.16 -0.08
C HIS A 112 8.08 -6.91 -1.39
N SER A 113 7.66 -8.16 -1.46
CA SER A 113 7.73 -8.98 -2.69
C SER A 113 6.99 -8.34 -3.87
N ARG A 114 5.86 -7.68 -3.62
CA ARG A 114 5.04 -7.02 -4.65
C ARG A 114 5.72 -5.81 -5.29
N ILE A 115 6.70 -5.21 -4.64
CA ILE A 115 7.53 -4.13 -5.21
C ILE A 115 8.97 -4.58 -5.44
N ARG A 116 9.18 -5.85 -5.76
CA ARG A 116 10.49 -6.44 -6.09
C ARG A 116 11.49 -6.42 -4.94
N PHE A 117 11.02 -6.57 -3.70
CA PHE A 117 11.86 -6.62 -2.49
C PHE A 117 12.68 -5.33 -2.24
N VAL A 118 12.15 -4.21 -2.61
CA VAL A 118 12.58 -2.90 -2.07
C VAL A 118 11.71 -2.53 -0.88
N THR A 119 12.13 -1.52 -0.10
CA THR A 119 11.32 -0.98 0.99
C THR A 119 10.31 0.04 0.46
N PRO A 120 9.24 0.34 1.21
CA PRO A 120 8.31 1.40 0.83
C PRO A 120 8.99 2.75 0.61
N ASN A 121 9.94 3.13 1.46
CA ASN A 121 10.67 4.40 1.31
C ASN A 121 11.62 4.43 0.11
N GLU A 122 12.33 3.33 -0.18
CA GLU A 122 13.12 3.21 -1.42
C GLU A 122 12.21 3.42 -2.66
N ARG A 123 11.01 2.82 -2.64
CA ARG A 123 10.03 3.00 -3.72
C ARG A 123 9.48 4.42 -3.78
N HIS A 124 9.13 5.00 -2.63
CA HIS A 124 8.55 6.35 -2.53
C HIS A 124 9.52 7.43 -3.02
N ARG A 125 10.80 7.31 -2.70
CA ARG A 125 11.86 8.22 -3.17
C ARG A 125 12.29 7.99 -4.61
N GLY A 126 11.89 6.86 -5.24
CA GLY A 126 12.30 6.48 -6.59
C GLY A 126 13.67 5.81 -6.68
N ASP A 127 14.27 5.45 -5.53
CA ASP A 127 15.57 4.77 -5.43
C ASP A 127 15.49 3.33 -5.95
N ASP A 128 14.30 2.76 -5.99
CA ASP A 128 14.01 1.40 -6.45
C ASP A 128 14.53 1.11 -7.84
N LYS A 129 14.48 2.06 -8.75
CA LYS A 129 14.95 1.88 -10.15
C LYS A 129 16.43 1.53 -10.21
N ALA A 130 17.26 2.30 -9.51
CA ALA A 130 18.70 2.07 -9.46
C ALA A 130 19.06 0.76 -8.73
N LEU A 131 18.36 0.48 -7.63
CA LEU A 131 18.53 -0.75 -6.86
C LEU A 131 18.19 -2.00 -7.67
N LEU A 132 17.07 -1.97 -8.39
CA LEU A 132 16.61 -3.10 -9.19
C LEU A 132 17.52 -3.33 -10.41
N ALA A 133 17.96 -2.26 -11.07
CA ALA A 133 18.95 -2.36 -12.16
C ALA A 133 20.27 -2.99 -11.69
N LYS A 134 20.76 -2.60 -10.50
CA LYS A 134 21.96 -3.20 -9.89
C LYS A 134 21.75 -4.69 -9.60
N ARG A 135 20.57 -5.07 -9.08
CA ARG A 135 20.25 -6.49 -8.82
C ARG A 135 20.20 -7.29 -10.12
N ASP A 136 19.58 -6.76 -11.17
CA ASP A 136 19.54 -7.42 -12.47
C ASP A 136 20.95 -7.64 -13.00
N ALA A 137 21.80 -6.62 -12.98
CA ALA A 137 23.20 -6.74 -13.43
C ALA A 137 23.97 -7.84 -12.69
N VAL A 138 23.78 -7.96 -11.36
CA VAL A 138 24.40 -9.04 -10.55
C VAL A 138 23.91 -10.41 -11.00
N TYR A 139 22.61 -10.57 -11.24
CA TYR A 139 22.04 -11.85 -11.69
C TYR A 139 22.53 -12.23 -13.10
N GLN A 140 22.59 -11.25 -14.01
CA GLN A 140 23.10 -11.49 -15.37
C GLN A 140 24.59 -11.88 -15.36
N ALA A 141 25.41 -11.20 -14.57
CA ALA A 141 26.83 -11.52 -14.39
C ALA A 141 27.01 -12.94 -13.80
N ALA A 142 26.26 -13.29 -12.76
CA ALA A 142 26.31 -14.62 -12.16
C ALA A 142 25.89 -15.72 -13.15
N ARG A 143 24.87 -15.45 -13.97
CA ARG A 143 24.44 -16.37 -15.03
C ARG A 143 25.51 -16.55 -16.10
N ALA A 144 26.15 -15.46 -16.52
CA ALA A 144 27.23 -15.52 -17.51
C ALA A 144 28.44 -16.34 -17.02
N GLN A 145 28.79 -16.22 -15.73
CA GLN A 145 29.89 -16.99 -15.12
C GLN A 145 29.56 -18.48 -14.92
N HIS A 146 28.31 -18.80 -14.63
CA HIS A 146 27.89 -20.17 -14.31
C HIS A 146 26.61 -20.57 -15.04
N PRO A 147 26.56 -20.59 -16.38
CA PRO A 147 25.34 -20.81 -17.15
C PRO A 147 24.66 -22.16 -16.84
N ALA A 148 25.40 -23.19 -16.53
CA ALA A 148 24.86 -24.51 -16.18
C ALA A 148 24.03 -24.55 -14.88
N ARG A 149 24.10 -23.52 -14.03
CA ARG A 149 23.28 -23.41 -12.82
C ARG A 149 21.88 -22.84 -13.07
N TRP A 150 21.61 -22.40 -14.29
CA TRP A 150 20.39 -21.68 -14.64
C TRP A 150 19.60 -22.47 -15.69
N SER A 151 18.50 -23.08 -15.28
CA SER A 151 17.58 -23.81 -16.18
C SER A 151 16.61 -22.92 -16.95
N GLY A 152 16.57 -21.61 -16.67
CA GLY A 152 15.63 -20.69 -17.27
C GLY A 152 16.06 -19.23 -17.18
N LYS A 153 15.07 -18.33 -17.23
CA LYS A 153 15.32 -16.89 -17.08
C LYS A 153 15.72 -16.55 -15.63
N THR A 154 16.49 -15.48 -15.47
CA THR A 154 16.74 -14.88 -14.15
C THR A 154 15.44 -14.31 -13.56
N ARG A 155 15.46 -13.93 -12.27
CA ARG A 155 14.32 -13.23 -11.65
C ARG A 155 14.07 -11.91 -12.38
N ASP A 156 12.81 -11.60 -12.61
CA ASP A 156 12.38 -10.32 -13.16
C ASP A 156 12.54 -9.21 -12.12
N TRP A 157 13.49 -8.29 -12.37
CA TRP A 157 13.77 -7.12 -11.56
C TRP A 157 13.22 -5.82 -12.16
N THR A 158 12.36 -5.91 -13.18
CA THR A 158 11.71 -4.73 -13.77
C THR A 158 10.92 -3.99 -12.70
N PRO A 159 11.11 -2.66 -12.54
CA PRO A 159 10.34 -1.87 -11.60
C PRO A 159 8.83 -1.99 -11.86
N ILE A 160 8.05 -2.10 -10.79
CA ILE A 160 6.59 -2.09 -10.91
C ILE A 160 6.13 -0.71 -11.34
N GLY A 161 5.33 -0.62 -12.41
CA GLY A 161 4.74 0.62 -12.91
C GLY A 161 3.59 1.14 -12.04
N ALA A 162 2.70 1.90 -12.63
CA ALA A 162 1.46 2.34 -11.99
C ALA A 162 0.60 1.13 -11.63
N VAL A 163 0.03 1.15 -10.44
CA VAL A 163 -0.88 0.12 -9.95
C VAL A 163 -2.27 0.71 -9.84
N MET A 164 -3.22 0.09 -10.52
CA MET A 164 -4.62 0.52 -10.46
C MET A 164 -5.27 0.01 -9.19
N LEU A 165 -5.94 0.91 -8.47
CA LEU A 165 -6.87 0.53 -7.41
C LEU A 165 -8.17 0.07 -8.07
N ASN A 166 -8.71 -1.05 -7.65
CA ASN A 166 -9.95 -1.64 -8.18
C ASN A 166 -9.96 -1.77 -9.72
N PRO A 167 -9.00 -2.48 -10.32
CA PRO A 167 -9.02 -2.68 -11.76
C PRO A 167 -10.33 -3.36 -12.18
N GLU A 168 -10.95 -2.87 -13.22
CA GLU A 168 -12.07 -3.56 -13.85
C GLU A 168 -11.63 -4.97 -14.23
N ARG A 169 -12.43 -5.96 -13.84
CA ARG A 169 -12.16 -7.33 -14.28
C ARG A 169 -12.49 -7.41 -15.76
N PRO A 170 -11.58 -7.91 -16.60
CA PRO A 170 -11.96 -8.21 -17.97
C PRO A 170 -13.21 -9.13 -17.92
N GLU A 171 -14.24 -8.75 -18.68
CA GLU A 171 -15.42 -9.59 -18.85
C GLU A 171 -14.94 -10.98 -19.27
N LYS A 172 -15.36 -11.99 -18.54
CA LYS A 172 -15.12 -13.37 -18.96
C LYS A 172 -15.85 -13.55 -20.28
N PRO A 173 -15.17 -14.05 -21.33
CA PRO A 173 -15.89 -14.38 -22.55
C PRO A 173 -17.05 -15.31 -22.18
N GLU A 174 -18.24 -14.99 -22.66
CA GLU A 174 -19.41 -15.85 -22.49
C GLU A 174 -19.06 -17.26 -22.96
N PRO A 175 -19.40 -18.30 -22.20
CA PRO A 175 -19.15 -19.65 -22.66
C PRO A 175 -19.88 -19.84 -23.96
N GLU A 176 -19.16 -20.18 -25.03
CA GLU A 176 -19.74 -20.57 -26.30
C GLU A 176 -20.84 -21.63 -26.04
N GLN A 177 -22.07 -21.28 -26.35
CA GLN A 177 -23.19 -22.25 -26.31
C GLN A 177 -22.82 -23.32 -27.33
N LYS A 178 -22.40 -24.48 -26.83
CA LYS A 178 -22.31 -25.68 -27.67
C LYS A 178 -23.72 -26.01 -28.12
N GLU A 179 -24.02 -25.69 -29.38
CA GLU A 179 -25.20 -26.24 -30.03
C GLU A 179 -25.14 -27.78 -29.91
N ALA A 180 -26.12 -28.33 -29.26
CA ALA A 180 -26.31 -29.77 -29.20
C ALA A 180 -26.82 -30.21 -30.57
N ALA A 181 -26.01 -31.01 -31.24
CA ALA A 181 -26.43 -31.75 -32.44
C ALA A 181 -27.20 -33.03 -32.05
#